data_f46aad5dcc26f7c45540c0f28f013a89
#
_entry.id   f46aad5dcc26f7c45540c0f28f013a89
#
_cell.length_a   1.000
_cell.length_b   1.000
_cell.length_c   1.000
_cell.angle_alpha   90.00
_cell.angle_beta   90.00
_cell.angle_gamma   90.00
#
_symmetry.space_group_name_H-M   'P 1'
#
loop_
_entity.id
_entity.type
_entity.pdbx_description
1 polymer ?
#
loop_
_entity_poly.entity_id
_entity_poly.type
_entity_poly.pdbx_seq_one_letter_code
_entity_poly.pdbx_strand_id
1 'polypeptide(L)'
;NYDIFGTKPEPVNVLQGAYTLPLIEPGTKVFNSTLLFATLTSLLNHGTMLITGAPGIGKTTGAEFAGLFFTGTSLNEILQAEILGNPQLKTEDVIASLDTVKMINKGEKEVLPTKFLKCPVKIWDEVNRTPADLLSVAMKLVDTGKAVYQGVLLQSPPGPLFATANYADEGTFS
;
A
#
# COMPACT_ATOMS: atom_id res chain seq x y z
N ASN A 1 -11.55 16.53 12.48
CA ASN A 1 -12.14 15.62 13.46
C ASN A 1 -12.90 14.52 12.73
N TYR A 2 -12.31 13.33 12.68
CA TYR A 2 -12.93 12.17 12.05
C TYR A 2 -13.80 11.45 13.08
N ASP A 3 -15.04 11.20 12.75
CA ASP A 3 -15.91 10.36 13.54
C ASP A 3 -16.07 8.99 12.87
N ILE A 4 -15.16 8.08 13.18
CA ILE A 4 -15.16 6.73 12.62
C ILE A 4 -16.34 5.89 13.12
N PHE A 5 -16.87 6.24 14.29
CA PHE A 5 -17.93 5.48 14.95
C PHE A 5 -19.33 6.08 14.77
N GLY A 6 -19.43 7.18 14.04
CA GLY A 6 -20.70 7.84 13.76
C GLY A 6 -21.39 8.39 15.01
N THR A 7 -20.61 8.84 15.99
CA THR A 7 -21.14 9.41 17.22
C THR A 7 -21.60 10.86 17.04
N LYS A 8 -21.16 11.52 15.96
CA LYS A 8 -21.60 12.87 15.63
C LYS A 8 -22.88 12.85 14.80
N PRO A 9 -23.81 13.74 15.08
CA PRO A 9 -25.08 13.77 14.36
C PRO A 9 -24.98 14.29 12.92
N GLU A 10 -23.89 14.95 12.56
CA GLU A 10 -23.71 15.50 11.21
C GLU A 10 -22.74 14.68 10.37
N PRO A 11 -23.00 14.54 9.07
CA PRO A 11 -22.08 13.86 8.16
C PRO A 11 -20.76 14.63 8.10
N VAL A 12 -19.69 13.96 8.45
CA VAL A 12 -18.35 14.52 8.31
C VAL A 12 -17.84 14.22 6.90
N ASN A 13 -18.11 15.11 5.99
CA ASN A 13 -17.52 15.07 4.64
C ASN A 13 -16.10 15.61 4.70
N VAL A 14 -15.17 14.81 5.15
CA VAL A 14 -13.79 15.28 5.36
C VAL A 14 -12.91 15.04 4.14
N LEU A 15 -13.25 14.06 3.34
CA LEU A 15 -12.52 13.78 2.10
C LEU A 15 -13.52 13.75 0.94
N GLN A 16 -13.37 14.67 0.03
CA GLN A 16 -14.13 14.65 -1.22
C GLN A 16 -13.78 13.36 -1.96
N GLY A 17 -14.79 12.54 -2.24
CA GLY A 17 -14.59 11.21 -2.83
C GLY A 17 -14.46 10.04 -1.85
N ALA A 18 -14.47 10.29 -0.54
CA ALA A 18 -14.54 9.20 0.43
C ALA A 18 -15.89 8.48 0.31
N TYR A 19 -15.85 7.15 0.31
CA TYR A 19 -17.07 6.36 0.40
C TYR A 19 -17.68 6.55 1.78
N THR A 20 -18.95 6.88 1.82
CA THR A 20 -19.72 6.98 3.05
C THR A 20 -20.75 5.86 3.09
N LEU A 21 -20.80 5.12 4.19
CA LEU A 21 -21.86 4.14 4.42
C LEU A 21 -22.97 4.82 5.22
N PRO A 22 -24.20 4.91 4.67
CA PRO A 22 -25.33 5.34 5.47
C PRO A 22 -25.55 4.30 6.57
N LEU A 23 -25.71 4.75 7.78
CA LEU A 23 -26.20 3.90 8.85
C LEU A 23 -27.68 3.58 8.62
N ILE A 24 -28.14 2.54 9.25
CA ILE A 24 -29.43 1.83 9.08
C ILE A 24 -30.64 2.76 8.91
N GLU A 25 -30.58 3.98 9.38
CA GLU A 25 -31.65 4.97 9.16
C GLU A 25 -31.18 6.07 8.20
N PRO A 26 -31.80 6.20 7.03
CA PRO A 26 -31.46 7.27 6.09
C PRO A 26 -31.51 8.65 6.73
N GLY A 27 -30.43 9.39 6.63
CA GLY A 27 -30.36 10.80 7.04
C GLY A 27 -29.84 11.09 8.44
N THR A 28 -29.50 10.09 9.26
CA THR A 28 -29.07 10.34 10.63
C THR A 28 -27.57 10.33 10.86
N LYS A 29 -26.83 9.44 10.22
CA LYS A 29 -25.37 9.35 10.38
C LYS A 29 -24.69 8.80 9.14
N VAL A 30 -23.52 9.32 8.83
CA VAL A 30 -22.67 8.85 7.73
C VAL A 30 -21.28 8.58 8.27
N PHE A 31 -20.73 7.39 7.98
CA PHE A 31 -19.36 7.06 8.31
C PHE A 31 -18.40 7.46 7.19
N ASN A 32 -17.19 7.85 7.56
CA ASN A 32 -16.09 7.86 6.63
C ASN A 32 -15.64 6.41 6.39
N SER A 33 -16.18 5.78 5.35
CA SER A 33 -15.89 4.39 5.04
C SER A 33 -14.43 4.16 4.63
N THR A 34 -13.76 5.16 4.07
CA THR A 34 -12.33 5.05 3.72
C THR A 34 -11.48 4.77 4.95
N LEU A 35 -11.71 5.54 6.02
CA LEU A 35 -10.96 5.33 7.26
C LEU A 35 -11.34 4.00 7.95
N LEU A 36 -12.61 3.62 7.90
CA LEU A 36 -13.06 2.33 8.40
C LEU A 36 -12.39 1.17 7.65
N PHE A 37 -12.39 1.21 6.32
CA PHE A 37 -11.73 0.16 5.51
C PHE A 37 -10.22 0.14 5.69
N ALA A 38 -9.57 1.29 5.82
CA ALA A 38 -8.15 1.35 6.15
C ALA A 38 -7.84 0.69 7.49
N THR A 39 -8.69 0.94 8.50
CA THR A 39 -8.59 0.29 9.81
C THR A 39 -8.75 -1.22 9.70
N LEU A 40 -9.80 -1.69 9.05
CA LEU A 40 -10.06 -3.12 8.87
C LEU A 40 -8.93 -3.80 8.08
N THR A 41 -8.46 -3.18 7.01
CA THR A 41 -7.33 -3.67 6.20
C THR A 41 -6.06 -3.81 7.04
N SER A 42 -5.80 -2.86 7.91
CA SER A 42 -4.63 -2.87 8.79
C SER A 42 -4.66 -3.98 9.84
N LEU A 43 -5.84 -4.49 10.19
CA LEU A 43 -6.01 -5.59 11.14
C LEU A 43 -5.85 -6.98 10.48
N LEU A 44 -5.82 -7.05 9.17
CA LEU A 44 -5.65 -8.31 8.43
C LEU A 44 -4.17 -8.56 8.13
N ASN A 45 -3.72 -9.80 8.30
CA ASN A 45 -2.32 -10.18 8.03
C ASN A 45 -1.87 -9.91 6.59
N HIS A 46 -2.79 -9.96 5.63
CA HIS A 46 -2.55 -9.72 4.21
C HIS A 46 -3.69 -8.89 3.62
N GLY A 47 -4.15 -7.89 4.37
CA GLY A 47 -5.19 -6.99 3.91
C GLY A 47 -4.70 -6.12 2.75
N THR A 48 -5.52 -5.97 1.72
CA THR A 48 -5.21 -5.10 0.58
C THR A 48 -6.33 -4.09 0.38
N MET A 49 -5.98 -2.82 0.24
CA MET A 49 -6.91 -1.74 -0.03
C MET A 49 -6.41 -0.88 -1.19
N LEU A 50 -7.26 -0.69 -2.20
CA LEU A 50 -7.04 0.29 -3.25
C LEU A 50 -7.79 1.58 -2.92
N ILE A 51 -7.06 2.69 -2.87
CA ILE A 51 -7.59 4.03 -2.60
C ILE A 51 -7.53 4.84 -3.90
N THR A 52 -8.67 5.18 -4.45
CA THR A 52 -8.77 5.97 -5.68
C THR A 52 -9.30 7.38 -5.39
N GLY A 53 -8.88 8.36 -6.18
CA GLY A 53 -9.36 9.73 -6.02
C GLY A 53 -8.52 10.75 -6.75
N ALA A 54 -8.95 12.00 -6.73
CA ALA A 54 -8.21 13.11 -7.33
C ALA A 54 -6.81 13.28 -6.71
N PRO A 55 -5.86 13.84 -7.44
CA PRO A 55 -4.55 14.21 -6.87
C PRO A 55 -4.71 15.16 -5.67
N GLY A 56 -3.81 15.03 -4.69
CA GLY A 56 -3.72 15.98 -3.56
C GLY A 56 -4.79 15.81 -2.45
N ILE A 57 -5.67 14.79 -2.52
CA ILE A 57 -6.69 14.57 -1.47
C ILE A 57 -6.18 13.78 -0.24
N GLY A 58 -4.88 13.51 -0.16
CA GLY A 58 -4.28 12.84 1.00
C GLY A 58 -4.41 11.31 1.01
N LYS A 59 -4.52 10.66 -0.16
CA LYS A 59 -4.61 9.19 -0.25
C LYS A 59 -3.42 8.49 0.39
N THR A 60 -2.22 8.84 -0.05
CA THR A 60 -0.96 8.27 0.42
C THR A 60 -0.73 8.61 1.89
N THR A 61 -0.90 9.87 2.27
CA THR A 61 -0.80 10.30 3.67
C THR A 61 -1.80 9.56 4.58
N GLY A 62 -3.00 9.30 4.10
CA GLY A 62 -3.99 8.49 4.83
C GLY A 62 -3.53 7.05 5.05
N ALA A 63 -2.89 6.45 4.04
CA ALA A 63 -2.31 5.10 4.13
C ALA A 63 -1.13 5.04 5.10
N GLU A 64 -0.23 6.05 5.05
CA GLU A 64 0.90 6.19 5.97
C GLU A 64 0.43 6.26 7.43
N PHE A 65 -0.55 7.11 7.71
CA PHE A 65 -1.13 7.22 9.06
C PHE A 65 -1.86 5.95 9.49
N ALA A 66 -2.59 5.29 8.60
CA ALA A 66 -3.21 4.01 8.92
C ALA A 66 -2.15 2.96 9.29
N GLY A 67 -1.08 2.86 8.52
CA GLY A 67 0.05 2.00 8.83
C GLY A 67 0.68 2.32 10.18
N LEU A 68 1.01 3.58 10.44
CA LEU A 68 1.58 4.03 11.70
C LEU A 68 0.71 3.68 12.91
N PHE A 69 -0.58 4.01 12.85
CA PHE A 69 -1.47 3.87 14.00
C PHE A 69 -1.89 2.44 14.29
N PHE A 70 -2.10 1.62 13.26
CA PHE A 70 -2.67 0.28 13.44
C PHE A 70 -1.64 -0.85 13.48
N THR A 71 -0.44 -0.63 12.94
CA THR A 71 0.60 -1.66 12.97
C THR A 71 1.75 -1.34 13.91
N GLY A 72 1.88 -0.10 14.36
CA GLY A 72 2.99 0.37 15.17
C GLY A 72 4.31 0.51 14.41
N THR A 73 4.29 0.39 13.08
CA THR A 73 5.47 0.62 12.23
C THR A 73 5.80 2.11 12.22
N SER A 74 7.06 2.47 12.40
CA SER A 74 7.45 3.88 12.41
C SER A 74 7.23 4.54 11.05
N LEU A 75 6.87 5.83 11.05
CA LEU A 75 6.66 6.59 9.81
C LEU A 75 7.91 6.57 8.92
N ASN A 76 9.09 6.63 9.50
CA ASN A 76 10.34 6.58 8.75
C ASN A 76 10.53 5.23 8.02
N GLU A 77 10.17 4.11 8.63
CA GLU A 77 10.20 2.79 7.98
C GLU A 77 9.18 2.70 6.85
N ILE A 78 7.98 3.23 7.06
CA ILE A 78 6.92 3.26 6.05
C ILE A 78 7.38 4.08 4.83
N LEU A 79 7.85 5.30 5.03
CA LEU A 79 8.33 6.17 3.96
C LEU A 79 9.51 5.58 3.17
N GLN A 80 10.41 4.85 3.84
CA GLN A 80 11.51 4.16 3.15
C GLN A 80 11.07 2.93 2.36
N ALA A 81 9.91 2.40 2.66
CA ALA A 81 9.35 1.20 2.03
C ALA A 81 8.31 1.54 0.96
N GLU A 82 7.92 2.79 0.81
CA GLU A 82 6.96 3.23 -0.20
C GLU A 82 7.49 3.03 -1.62
N ILE A 83 6.63 2.55 -2.49
CA ILE A 83 6.90 2.40 -3.93
C ILE A 83 6.04 3.41 -4.69
N LEU A 84 6.69 4.18 -5.55
CA LEU A 84 6.00 5.01 -6.53
C LEU A 84 5.90 4.28 -7.87
N GLY A 85 4.70 3.97 -8.30
CA GLY A 85 4.42 3.32 -9.58
C GLY A 85 4.89 4.18 -10.75
N ASN A 86 5.64 3.56 -11.65
CA ASN A 86 6.07 4.16 -12.90
C ASN A 86 6.36 3.06 -13.94
N PRO A 87 6.33 3.36 -15.26
CA PRO A 87 6.51 2.36 -16.30
C PRO A 87 7.90 1.72 -16.37
N GLN A 88 8.91 2.27 -15.70
CA GLN A 88 10.29 1.79 -15.71
C GLN A 88 10.63 0.97 -14.45
N LEU A 89 9.68 0.81 -13.54
CA LEU A 89 9.86 0.07 -12.29
C LEU A 89 10.21 -1.39 -12.58
N LYS A 90 11.18 -1.93 -11.86
CA LYS A 90 11.68 -3.30 -12.03
C LYS A 90 11.51 -4.14 -10.77
N THR A 91 11.66 -5.44 -10.91
CA THR A 91 11.62 -6.38 -9.77
C THR A 91 12.68 -6.06 -8.72
N GLU A 92 13.84 -5.55 -9.14
CA GLU A 92 14.92 -5.14 -8.25
C GLU A 92 14.53 -3.98 -7.32
N ASP A 93 13.66 -3.11 -7.78
CA ASP A 93 13.18 -1.95 -7.01
C ASP A 93 12.16 -2.35 -5.94
N VAL A 94 11.42 -3.43 -6.17
CA VAL A 94 10.29 -3.86 -5.33
C VAL A 94 10.64 -5.05 -4.44
N ILE A 95 11.30 -6.06 -4.97
CA ILE A 95 11.52 -7.34 -4.27
C ILE A 95 12.90 -7.41 -3.63
N ALA A 96 13.95 -7.47 -4.46
CA ALA A 96 15.33 -7.61 -4.02
C ALA A 96 16.29 -7.30 -5.15
N SER A 97 17.50 -6.90 -4.81
CA SER A 97 18.61 -6.72 -5.75
C SER A 97 19.79 -7.65 -5.42
N LEU A 98 20.75 -7.75 -6.32
CA LEU A 98 22.02 -8.44 -6.04
C LEU A 98 23.03 -7.47 -5.44
N ASP A 99 23.80 -7.91 -4.44
CA ASP A 99 24.98 -7.19 -3.97
C ASP A 99 26.09 -7.25 -5.02
N THR A 100 26.14 -6.23 -5.87
CA THR A 100 27.13 -6.11 -6.93
C THR A 100 28.55 -5.97 -6.39
N VAL A 101 28.73 -5.39 -5.22
CA VAL A 101 30.05 -5.22 -4.59
C VAL A 101 30.61 -6.58 -4.14
N LYS A 102 29.82 -7.40 -3.48
CA LYS A 102 30.22 -8.76 -3.09
C LYS A 102 30.44 -9.66 -4.30
N MET A 103 29.58 -9.53 -5.31
CA MET A 103 29.71 -10.31 -6.54
C MET A 103 31.02 -10.00 -7.28
N ILE A 104 31.41 -8.73 -7.37
CA ILE A 104 32.67 -8.32 -8.04
C ILE A 104 33.90 -8.69 -7.20
N ASN A 105 33.86 -8.42 -5.89
CA ASN A 105 35.04 -8.57 -5.04
C ASN A 105 35.29 -10.01 -4.57
N LYS A 106 34.24 -10.81 -4.40
CA LYS A 106 34.32 -12.15 -3.82
C LYS A 106 33.73 -13.25 -4.70
N GLY A 107 33.07 -12.91 -5.79
CA GLY A 107 32.38 -13.91 -6.64
C GLY A 107 31.12 -14.50 -5.96
N GLU A 108 30.68 -13.92 -4.82
CA GLU A 108 29.56 -14.41 -4.04
C GLU A 108 28.28 -13.70 -4.48
N LYS A 109 27.22 -14.49 -4.75
CA LYS A 109 25.88 -13.94 -5.02
C LYS A 109 25.13 -13.77 -3.70
N GLU A 110 24.92 -12.52 -3.31
CA GLU A 110 24.07 -12.19 -2.16
C GLU A 110 22.84 -11.42 -2.64
N VAL A 111 21.66 -11.85 -2.18
CA VAL A 111 20.38 -11.19 -2.47
C VAL A 111 20.05 -10.24 -1.34
N LEU A 112 19.85 -8.97 -1.68
CA LEU A 112 19.51 -7.90 -0.75
C LEU A 112 18.02 -7.57 -0.90
N PRO A 113 17.15 -7.99 0.05
CA PRO A 113 15.74 -7.64 0.04
C PRO A 113 15.52 -6.14 0.18
N THR A 114 14.56 -5.59 -0.56
CA THR A 114 14.19 -4.17 -0.49
C THR A 114 13.57 -3.80 0.85
N LYS A 115 13.46 -2.50 1.10
CA LYS A 115 12.72 -1.99 2.26
C LYS A 115 11.22 -2.31 2.17
N PHE A 116 10.65 -2.24 0.96
CA PHE A 116 9.25 -2.64 0.71
C PHE A 116 8.99 -4.09 1.13
N LEU A 117 9.86 -5.03 0.75
CA LEU A 117 9.71 -6.43 1.14
C LEU A 117 9.80 -6.62 2.66
N LYS A 118 10.69 -5.88 3.33
CA LYS A 118 10.95 -6.03 4.77
C LYS A 118 9.94 -5.31 5.66
N CYS A 119 9.26 -4.29 5.16
CA CYS A 119 8.30 -3.52 5.94
C CYS A 119 6.99 -4.29 6.12
N PRO A 120 6.41 -4.35 7.31
CA PRO A 120 5.08 -4.94 7.50
C PRO A 120 3.99 -4.13 6.80
N VAL A 121 4.09 -2.82 6.77
CA VAL A 121 3.16 -1.96 6.02
C VAL A 121 3.72 -1.70 4.63
N LYS A 122 2.91 -1.95 3.62
CA LYS A 122 3.27 -1.72 2.23
C LYS A 122 2.41 -0.60 1.65
N ILE A 123 3.05 0.40 1.08
CA ILE A 123 2.37 1.48 0.36
C ILE A 123 2.87 1.48 -1.08
N TRP A 124 1.91 1.45 -2.01
CA TRP A 124 2.19 1.53 -3.43
C TRP A 124 1.42 2.69 -4.04
N ASP A 125 2.08 3.80 -4.19
CA ASP A 125 1.48 5.00 -4.77
C ASP A 125 1.44 4.92 -6.30
N GLU A 126 0.39 5.45 -6.92
CA GLU A 126 0.16 5.40 -8.38
C GLU A 126 0.30 4.00 -8.99
N VAL A 127 -0.27 2.99 -8.34
CA VAL A 127 -0.15 1.56 -8.73
C VAL A 127 -0.55 1.30 -10.18
N ASN A 128 -1.47 2.07 -10.73
CA ASN A 128 -1.94 2.00 -12.12
C ASN A 128 -0.85 2.32 -13.16
N ARG A 129 0.27 2.92 -12.76
CA ARG A 129 1.41 3.21 -13.64
C ARG A 129 2.49 2.14 -13.62
N THR A 130 2.29 1.08 -12.84
CA THR A 130 3.24 -0.02 -12.70
C THR A 130 3.07 -1.02 -13.85
N PRO A 131 4.17 -1.59 -14.40
CA PRO A 131 4.08 -2.68 -15.37
C PRO A 131 3.29 -3.87 -14.82
N ALA A 132 2.39 -4.46 -15.65
CA ALA A 132 1.45 -5.49 -15.23
C ALA A 132 2.12 -6.78 -14.74
N ASP A 133 3.25 -7.15 -15.31
CA ASP A 133 4.05 -8.32 -14.90
C ASP A 133 4.64 -8.11 -13.50
N LEU A 134 5.19 -6.94 -13.22
CA LEU A 134 5.70 -6.59 -11.89
C LEU A 134 4.58 -6.53 -10.86
N LEU A 135 3.45 -5.95 -11.22
CA LEU A 135 2.28 -5.89 -10.36
C LEU A 135 1.81 -7.29 -9.95
N SER A 136 1.80 -8.24 -10.90
CA SER A 136 1.45 -9.63 -10.62
C SER A 136 2.40 -10.30 -9.61
N VAL A 137 3.70 -10.05 -9.71
CA VAL A 137 4.71 -10.55 -8.75
C VAL A 137 4.49 -9.94 -7.37
N ALA A 138 4.23 -8.64 -7.31
CA ALA A 138 4.01 -7.93 -6.05
C ALA A 138 2.70 -8.34 -5.37
N MET A 139 1.61 -8.54 -6.12
CA MET A 139 0.35 -9.03 -5.58
C MET A 139 0.52 -10.43 -4.98
N LYS A 140 1.26 -11.33 -5.66
CA LYS A 140 1.59 -12.64 -5.11
C LYS A 140 2.41 -12.56 -3.83
N LEU A 141 3.36 -11.61 -3.74
CA LEU A 141 4.12 -11.36 -2.52
C LEU A 141 3.19 -10.95 -1.37
N VAL A 142 2.28 -10.02 -1.62
CA VAL A 142 1.34 -9.54 -0.60
C VAL A 142 0.40 -10.64 -0.14
N ASP A 143 -0.13 -11.43 -1.07
CA ASP A 143 -1.07 -12.53 -0.77
C ASP A 143 -0.40 -13.66 0.02
N THR A 144 0.80 -14.04 -0.36
CA THR A 144 1.49 -15.22 0.22
C THR A 144 2.55 -14.90 1.26
N GLY A 145 2.98 -13.66 1.37
CA GLY A 145 4.15 -13.25 2.15
C GLY A 145 5.48 -13.78 1.59
N LYS A 146 5.51 -14.28 0.35
CA LYS A 146 6.67 -14.95 -0.23
C LYS A 146 6.98 -14.46 -1.65
N ALA A 147 8.26 -14.31 -1.94
CA ALA A 147 8.75 -14.05 -3.30
C ALA A 147 9.98 -14.90 -3.57
N VAL A 148 10.22 -15.21 -4.84
CA VAL A 148 11.47 -15.87 -5.28
C VAL A 148 12.22 -14.89 -6.16
N TYR A 149 13.47 -14.60 -5.80
CA TYR A 149 14.36 -13.77 -6.59
C TYR A 149 15.70 -14.47 -6.77
N GLN A 150 16.13 -14.64 -8.02
CA GLN A 150 17.39 -15.34 -8.36
C GLN A 150 17.54 -16.73 -7.69
N GLY A 151 16.44 -17.47 -7.55
CA GLY A 151 16.40 -18.79 -6.92
C GLY A 151 16.37 -18.77 -5.38
N VAL A 152 16.41 -17.59 -4.76
CA VAL A 152 16.32 -17.43 -3.29
C VAL A 152 14.89 -17.16 -2.89
N LEU A 153 14.37 -17.94 -1.94
CA LEU A 153 13.05 -17.71 -1.33
C LEU A 153 13.18 -16.60 -0.29
N LEU A 154 12.44 -15.53 -0.51
CA LEU A 154 12.36 -14.39 0.39
C LEU A 154 11.00 -14.38 1.09
N GLN A 155 10.98 -13.90 2.34
CA GLN A 155 9.78 -13.77 3.12
C GLN A 155 9.55 -12.31 3.51
N SER A 156 8.30 -11.90 3.43
CA SER A 156 7.83 -10.59 3.89
C SER A 156 7.05 -10.76 5.17
N PRO A 157 7.20 -9.88 6.17
CA PRO A 157 6.33 -9.90 7.34
C PRO A 157 4.86 -9.70 6.93
N PRO A 158 3.91 -10.30 7.67
CA PRO A 158 2.48 -10.05 7.45
C PRO A 158 2.14 -8.59 7.71
N GLY A 159 1.18 -8.07 6.97
CA GLY A 159 0.71 -6.70 7.14
C GLY A 159 -0.08 -6.20 5.93
N PRO A 160 -0.68 -5.01 6.03
CA PRO A 160 -1.52 -4.46 4.98
C PRO A 160 -0.73 -3.95 3.78
N LEU A 161 -1.37 -3.99 2.61
CA LEU A 161 -0.99 -3.21 1.43
C LEU A 161 -2.03 -2.12 1.19
N PHE A 162 -1.58 -0.88 1.12
CA PHE A 162 -2.36 0.25 0.63
C PHE A 162 -1.84 0.64 -0.76
N ALA A 163 -2.65 0.48 -1.77
CA ALA A 163 -2.37 0.95 -3.11
C ALA A 163 -3.17 2.21 -3.39
N THR A 164 -2.57 3.19 -4.06
CA THR A 164 -3.29 4.40 -4.48
C THR A 164 -3.32 4.50 -6.00
N ALA A 165 -4.36 5.15 -6.54
CA ALA A 165 -4.46 5.48 -7.95
C ALA A 165 -5.18 6.82 -8.15
N ASN A 166 -4.86 7.52 -9.23
CA ASN A 166 -5.56 8.73 -9.64
C ASN A 166 -6.68 8.39 -10.63
N TYR A 167 -7.80 9.15 -10.62
CA TYR A 167 -8.90 8.95 -11.57
C TYR A 167 -8.54 9.31 -13.02
N ALA A 168 -7.46 10.03 -13.24
CA ALA A 168 -7.29 10.83 -14.44
C ALA A 168 -6.75 10.09 -15.68
N ASP A 169 -6.42 8.83 -15.59
CA ASP A 169 -5.89 8.14 -16.77
C ASP A 169 -6.90 7.13 -17.34
N GLU A 170 -8.01 7.65 -17.88
CA GLU A 170 -8.94 6.86 -18.71
C GLU A 170 -8.31 6.34 -20.02
N GLY A 171 -6.99 6.38 -20.15
CA GLY A 171 -6.27 5.99 -21.34
C GLY A 171 -5.18 4.93 -21.18
N THR A 172 -4.90 4.45 -19.98
CA THR A 172 -3.73 3.60 -19.73
C THR A 172 -4.02 2.15 -19.32
N PHE A 173 -5.26 1.73 -19.37
CA PHE A 173 -5.59 0.29 -19.35
C PHE A 173 -5.75 -0.21 -20.78
N SER A 174 -4.66 -0.39 -21.48
CA SER A 174 -4.61 -1.09 -22.77
C SER A 174 -3.79 -2.36 -22.64
#